data_bb4fc4227d3b30b3b492651b662f4abd
#
_entry.id   bb4fc4227d3b30b3b492651b662f4abd
#
_cell.length_a   1.000
_cell.length_b   1.000
_cell.length_c   1.000
_cell.angle_alpha   90.00
_cell.angle_beta   90.00
_cell.angle_gamma   90.00
#
_symmetry.space_group_name_H-M   'P 1'
#
loop_
_entity.id
_entity.type
_entity.pdbx_description
1 polymer ?
#
loop_
_entity_poly.entity_id
_entity_poly.type
_entity_poly.pdbx_seq_one_letter_code
_entity_poly.pdbx_strand_id
1 'polypeptide(L)'
;MATARVDDVQKNLGNKLNVTDPANAAMSGSVTGIQGNAGVNNASGFFNQQANNVAITSASGKKSGAAAAVSFEQLNDGNTYTFAQPLYGTSNKMDATMSNSVSNIQGNAGINNAAGAGNQQKDDVALSSASSAVLATASAGGTQVNHGIAVTTFLPINGTASITGSVNNVTGNVGLNNAAGLSNQQVNSLSVAATH
;
A
#
# COMPACT_ATOMS: atom_id res chain seq x y z
N MET A 1 -26.40 0.64 -15.77
CA MET A 1 -25.56 0.86 -14.58
C MET A 1 -24.12 0.65 -14.98
N ALA A 2 -23.24 1.58 -14.66
CA ALA A 2 -21.80 1.41 -14.85
C ALA A 2 -21.19 0.95 -13.51
N THR A 3 -20.31 -0.05 -13.55
CA THR A 3 -19.67 -0.58 -12.34
C THR A 3 -18.16 -0.72 -12.54
N ALA A 4 -17.40 -0.32 -11.52
CA ALA A 4 -15.98 -0.61 -11.40
C ALA A 4 -15.74 -1.29 -10.06
N ARG A 5 -15.07 -2.44 -10.08
CA ARG A 5 -14.77 -3.20 -8.87
C ARG A 5 -13.34 -3.71 -8.88
N VAL A 6 -12.68 -3.58 -7.76
CA VAL A 6 -11.38 -4.18 -7.48
C VAL A 6 -11.50 -5.05 -6.23
N ASP A 7 -11.15 -6.32 -6.36
CA ASP A 7 -11.01 -7.24 -5.23
C ASP A 7 -9.55 -7.68 -5.17
N ASP A 8 -8.89 -7.43 -4.06
CA ASP A 8 -7.48 -7.70 -3.87
C ASP A 8 -7.26 -8.60 -2.63
N VAL A 9 -6.62 -9.73 -2.85
CA VAL A 9 -6.34 -10.69 -1.78
C VAL A 9 -4.85 -11.03 -1.77
N GLN A 10 -4.18 -10.69 -0.67
CA GLN A 10 -2.77 -10.98 -0.45
C GLN A 10 -2.60 -11.84 0.79
N LYS A 11 -1.98 -13.03 0.64
CA LYS A 11 -1.82 -13.99 1.74
C LYS A 11 -0.37 -14.48 1.82
N ASN A 12 0.21 -14.37 3.01
CA ASN A 12 1.47 -14.99 3.40
C ASN A 12 1.19 -15.97 4.53
N LEU A 13 1.27 -17.27 4.25
CA LEU A 13 0.80 -18.31 5.18
C LEU A 13 1.91 -19.32 5.48
N GLY A 14 2.21 -19.52 6.75
CA GLY A 14 3.09 -20.59 7.22
C GLY A 14 4.52 -20.56 6.67
N ASN A 15 4.98 -19.40 6.20
CA ASN A 15 6.32 -19.25 5.64
C ASN A 15 7.38 -19.29 6.73
N LYS A 16 8.50 -19.97 6.44
CA LYS A 16 9.68 -20.00 7.31
C LYS A 16 10.87 -19.43 6.58
N LEU A 17 11.52 -18.47 7.17
CA LEU A 17 12.66 -17.78 6.58
C LEU A 17 13.81 -17.66 7.58
N ASN A 18 15.01 -18.05 7.13
CA ASN A 18 16.25 -17.75 7.81
C ASN A 18 16.97 -16.62 7.08
N VAL A 19 17.24 -15.54 7.79
CA VAL A 19 17.82 -14.32 7.24
C VAL A 19 19.24 -14.15 7.74
N THR A 20 20.16 -13.90 6.81
CA THR A 20 21.58 -13.66 7.10
C THR A 20 22.04 -12.27 6.70
N ASP A 21 21.31 -11.63 5.78
CA ASP A 21 21.75 -10.39 5.14
C ASP A 21 20.78 -9.24 5.35
N PRO A 22 21.26 -7.98 5.37
CA PRO A 22 20.40 -6.80 5.39
C PRO A 22 19.57 -6.71 4.10
N ALA A 23 18.39 -6.15 4.21
CA ALA A 23 17.51 -5.89 3.08
C ALA A 23 17.37 -4.38 2.88
N ASN A 24 17.60 -3.90 1.65
CA ASN A 24 17.47 -2.49 1.32
C ASN A 24 16.63 -2.31 0.07
N ALA A 25 15.74 -1.34 0.09
CA ALA A 25 15.00 -0.89 -1.08
C ALA A 25 15.09 0.63 -1.19
N ALA A 26 15.56 1.13 -2.32
CA ALA A 26 15.71 2.55 -2.56
C ALA A 26 15.01 2.96 -3.86
N MET A 27 14.29 4.06 -3.81
CA MET A 27 13.67 4.70 -4.96
C MET A 27 14.06 6.16 -5.01
N SER A 28 14.53 6.63 -6.17
CA SER A 28 14.95 8.03 -6.35
C SER A 28 14.52 8.56 -7.71
N GLY A 29 13.84 9.71 -7.73
CA GLY A 29 13.43 10.43 -8.95
C GLY A 29 12.52 9.66 -9.92
N SER A 30 11.75 8.68 -9.44
CA SER A 30 11.25 7.59 -10.29
C SER A 30 9.84 7.79 -10.86
N VAL A 31 8.97 8.53 -10.20
CA VAL A 31 7.55 8.67 -10.58
C VAL A 31 7.19 10.15 -10.65
N THR A 32 7.27 10.71 -11.85
CA THR A 32 7.05 12.14 -12.06
C THR A 32 6.21 12.40 -13.33
N GLY A 33 5.45 13.49 -13.31
CA GLY A 33 4.71 13.94 -14.48
C GLY A 33 3.52 13.06 -14.87
N ILE A 34 2.84 12.45 -13.91
CA ILE A 34 1.70 11.55 -14.15
C ILE A 34 0.40 12.35 -14.21
N GLN A 35 -0.39 12.10 -15.26
CA GLN A 35 -1.78 12.51 -15.36
C GLN A 35 -2.66 11.27 -15.18
N GLY A 36 -3.36 11.15 -14.04
CA GLY A 36 -4.15 9.98 -13.69
C GLY A 36 -3.75 9.38 -12.34
N ASN A 37 -3.78 8.06 -12.23
CA ASN A 37 -3.50 7.37 -10.99
C ASN A 37 -2.05 6.91 -10.93
N ALA A 38 -1.37 7.21 -9.84
CA ALA A 38 -0.03 6.73 -9.54
C ALA A 38 -0.07 5.82 -8.30
N GLY A 39 0.38 4.58 -8.42
CA GLY A 39 0.57 3.66 -7.32
C GLY A 39 2.04 3.34 -7.13
N VAL A 40 2.58 3.57 -5.95
CA VAL A 40 4.01 3.37 -5.65
C VAL A 40 4.18 2.51 -4.42
N ASN A 41 4.85 1.38 -4.58
CA ASN A 41 5.14 0.46 -3.49
C ASN A 41 6.66 0.26 -3.40
N ASN A 42 7.24 0.56 -2.26
CA ASN A 42 8.64 0.37 -1.96
C ASN A 42 8.78 -0.44 -0.66
N ALA A 43 9.36 -1.63 -0.74
CA ALA A 43 9.44 -2.52 0.41
C ALA A 43 10.83 -3.12 0.57
N SER A 44 11.35 -3.06 1.78
CA SER A 44 12.57 -3.72 2.20
C SER A 44 12.26 -4.70 3.32
N GLY A 45 12.83 -5.90 3.23
CA GLY A 45 12.58 -6.95 4.20
C GLY A 45 11.66 -8.05 3.68
N PHE A 46 10.84 -8.66 4.55
CA PHE A 46 10.21 -9.94 4.24
C PHE A 46 8.70 -9.93 4.49
N PHE A 47 7.95 -10.59 3.60
CA PHE A 47 6.50 -10.80 3.71
C PHE A 47 5.71 -9.51 3.88
N ASN A 48 6.24 -8.40 3.38
CA ASN A 48 5.49 -7.15 3.32
C ASN A 48 4.40 -7.28 2.24
N GLN A 49 3.21 -6.81 2.53
CA GLN A 49 2.08 -6.76 1.61
C GLN A 49 1.72 -5.32 1.34
N GLN A 50 1.77 -4.91 0.09
CA GLN A 50 1.49 -3.54 -0.32
C GLN A 50 0.61 -3.52 -1.55
N ALA A 51 -0.42 -2.69 -1.55
CA ALA A 51 -1.21 -2.48 -2.74
C ALA A 51 -1.81 -1.08 -2.82
N ASN A 52 -2.06 -0.64 -4.04
CA ASN A 52 -2.76 0.60 -4.37
C ASN A 52 -3.89 0.24 -5.34
N ASN A 53 -5.12 0.41 -4.93
CA ASN A 53 -6.29 0.05 -5.72
C ASN A 53 -7.12 1.27 -6.07
N VAL A 54 -7.56 1.36 -7.30
CA VAL A 54 -8.42 2.44 -7.77
C VAL A 54 -9.58 1.89 -8.58
N ALA A 55 -10.80 2.18 -8.15
CA ALA A 55 -12.02 1.91 -8.89
C ALA A 55 -12.72 3.23 -9.24
N ILE A 56 -12.86 3.53 -10.52
CA ILE A 56 -13.49 4.75 -11.01
C ILE A 56 -14.61 4.39 -11.97
N THR A 57 -15.78 4.98 -11.78
CA THR A 57 -16.91 4.80 -12.70
C THR A 57 -17.65 6.10 -12.90
N SER A 58 -18.21 6.24 -14.10
CA SER A 58 -19.08 7.35 -14.47
C SER A 58 -20.29 6.84 -15.24
N ALA A 59 -21.43 7.42 -15.01
CA ALA A 59 -22.65 7.14 -15.76
C ALA A 59 -23.42 8.42 -16.08
N SER A 60 -24.08 8.46 -17.24
CA SER A 60 -24.95 9.56 -17.65
C SER A 60 -26.29 9.03 -18.15
N GLY A 61 -27.38 9.77 -17.86
CA GLY A 61 -28.73 9.47 -18.32
C GLY A 61 -29.73 9.17 -17.20
N LYS A 62 -31.00 9.53 -17.44
CA LYS A 62 -32.09 9.60 -16.44
C LYS A 62 -32.45 8.29 -15.70
N LYS A 63 -31.98 7.14 -16.19
CA LYS A 63 -32.22 5.81 -15.56
C LYS A 63 -30.91 5.06 -15.30
N SER A 64 -29.78 5.74 -15.41
CA SER A 64 -28.46 5.14 -15.21
C SER A 64 -28.04 5.25 -13.72
N GLY A 65 -27.03 4.50 -13.37
CA GLY A 65 -26.38 4.58 -12.07
C GLY A 65 -24.90 4.24 -12.21
N ALA A 66 -24.09 4.68 -11.28
CA ALA A 66 -22.67 4.39 -11.21
C ALA A 66 -22.32 3.76 -9.86
N ALA A 67 -21.47 2.75 -9.86
CA ALA A 67 -20.98 2.12 -8.63
C ALA A 67 -19.49 1.80 -8.73
N ALA A 68 -18.71 2.30 -7.79
CA ALA A 68 -17.30 1.96 -7.64
C ALA A 68 -17.07 1.25 -6.31
N ALA A 69 -16.34 0.14 -6.32
CA ALA A 69 -16.05 -0.60 -5.12
C ALA A 69 -14.59 -1.10 -5.11
N VAL A 70 -13.93 -0.94 -3.99
CA VAL A 70 -12.64 -1.58 -3.69
C VAL A 70 -12.81 -2.41 -2.44
N SER A 71 -12.45 -3.69 -2.52
CA SER A 71 -12.45 -4.63 -1.40
C SER A 71 -11.09 -5.30 -1.31
N PHE A 72 -10.60 -5.52 -0.11
CA PHE A 72 -9.31 -6.18 0.06
C PHE A 72 -9.24 -7.08 1.29
N GLU A 73 -8.35 -8.05 1.21
CA GLU A 73 -7.90 -8.87 2.34
C GLU A 73 -6.37 -8.99 2.29
N GLN A 74 -5.69 -8.58 3.35
CA GLN A 74 -4.26 -8.84 3.55
C GLN A 74 -4.08 -9.71 4.79
N LEU A 75 -3.53 -10.90 4.63
CA LEU A 75 -3.36 -11.87 5.70
C LEU A 75 -1.90 -12.35 5.78
N ASN A 76 -1.28 -12.13 6.93
CA ASN A 76 -0.04 -12.78 7.34
C ASN A 76 -0.37 -13.71 8.50
N ASP A 77 -0.21 -15.01 8.32
CA ASP A 77 -0.53 -15.99 9.35
C ASP A 77 0.52 -17.09 9.44
N GLY A 78 0.90 -17.44 10.68
CA GLY A 78 1.82 -18.51 10.99
C GLY A 78 3.24 -18.36 10.43
N ASN A 79 3.65 -17.16 10.06
CA ASN A 79 4.98 -16.92 9.49
C ASN A 79 6.06 -16.87 10.55
N THR A 80 7.19 -17.51 10.28
CA THR A 80 8.35 -17.55 11.18
C THR A 80 9.57 -16.91 10.53
N TYR A 81 10.18 -15.99 11.24
CA TYR A 81 11.43 -15.32 10.85
C TYR A 81 12.53 -15.68 11.84
N THR A 82 13.61 -16.25 11.34
CA THR A 82 14.80 -16.48 12.13
C THR A 82 15.93 -15.63 11.55
N PHE A 83 16.38 -14.64 12.32
CA PHE A 83 17.54 -13.86 11.94
C PHE A 83 18.77 -14.58 12.50
N ALA A 84 19.51 -15.26 11.63
CA ALA A 84 20.77 -15.89 11.99
C ALA A 84 21.78 -14.80 12.41
N GLN A 85 22.69 -15.14 13.30
CA GLN A 85 23.74 -14.22 13.71
C GLN A 85 24.66 -13.98 12.50
N PRO A 86 24.77 -12.76 11.99
CA PRO A 86 25.74 -12.48 10.94
C PRO A 86 27.14 -12.72 11.49
N LEU A 87 28.00 -13.30 10.68
CA LEU A 87 29.41 -13.55 11.04
C LEU A 87 30.15 -12.24 11.42
N TYR A 88 29.71 -11.14 10.84
CA TYR A 88 30.21 -9.79 11.14
C TYR A 88 29.05 -8.80 11.04
N GLY A 89 28.70 -8.14 12.14
CA GLY A 89 27.68 -7.10 12.13
C GLY A 89 27.04 -6.87 13.50
N THR A 90 26.46 -5.69 13.66
CA THR A 90 25.85 -5.26 14.94
C THR A 90 24.33 -5.22 14.93
N SER A 91 23.68 -5.43 13.77
CA SER A 91 22.23 -5.40 13.66
C SER A 91 21.72 -6.02 12.35
N ASN A 92 20.50 -6.53 12.40
CA ASN A 92 19.72 -6.91 11.22
C ASN A 92 19.08 -5.64 10.64
N LYS A 93 19.60 -5.14 9.53
CA LYS A 93 19.19 -3.86 8.96
C LYS A 93 18.21 -4.07 7.79
N MET A 94 17.09 -3.34 7.83
CA MET A 94 16.11 -3.31 6.75
C MET A 94 15.73 -1.85 6.49
N ASP A 95 16.14 -1.32 5.34
CA ASP A 95 15.90 0.08 4.99
C ASP A 95 15.06 0.18 3.72
N ALA A 96 13.99 0.96 3.77
CA ALA A 96 13.22 1.37 2.63
C ALA A 96 13.27 2.90 2.50
N THR A 97 13.91 3.39 1.48
CA THR A 97 14.07 4.83 1.26
C THR A 97 13.41 5.27 -0.04
N MET A 98 12.74 6.40 0.03
CA MET A 98 12.14 7.06 -1.13
C MET A 98 12.60 8.52 -1.12
N SER A 99 13.26 8.95 -2.19
CA SER A 99 13.80 10.31 -2.30
C SER A 99 13.41 10.94 -3.63
N ASN A 100 12.77 12.12 -3.57
CA ASN A 100 12.32 12.89 -4.74
C ASN A 100 11.53 12.06 -5.78
N SER A 101 10.80 11.06 -5.33
CA SER A 101 10.33 9.99 -6.20
C SER A 101 8.90 10.17 -6.72
N VAL A 102 8.07 10.95 -6.05
CA VAL A 102 6.68 11.18 -6.45
C VAL A 102 6.44 12.66 -6.58
N SER A 103 6.32 13.16 -7.80
CA SER A 103 6.11 14.58 -8.03
C SER A 103 5.35 14.87 -9.32
N ASN A 104 4.72 16.06 -9.36
CA ASN A 104 3.95 16.53 -10.52
C ASN A 104 2.85 15.55 -10.94
N ILE A 105 2.05 15.11 -10.01
CA ILE A 105 0.93 14.19 -10.24
C ILE A 105 -0.37 14.99 -10.33
N GLN A 106 -1.13 14.78 -11.39
CA GLN A 106 -2.52 15.26 -11.54
C GLN A 106 -3.46 14.06 -11.48
N GLY A 107 -4.06 13.81 -10.31
CA GLY A 107 -4.92 12.64 -10.08
C GLY A 107 -4.71 12.05 -8.69
N ASN A 108 -4.81 10.72 -8.57
CA ASN A 108 -4.63 10.04 -7.29
C ASN A 108 -3.22 9.48 -7.16
N ALA A 109 -2.60 9.66 -6.00
CA ALA A 109 -1.32 9.05 -5.67
C ALA A 109 -1.45 8.15 -4.43
N GLY A 110 -1.20 6.85 -4.58
CA GLY A 110 -1.09 5.89 -3.50
C GLY A 110 0.39 5.54 -3.28
N ILE A 111 0.88 5.67 -2.06
CA ILE A 111 2.29 5.49 -1.77
C ILE A 111 2.47 4.63 -0.53
N ASN A 112 3.07 3.48 -0.70
CA ASN A 112 3.40 2.56 0.39
C ASN A 112 4.91 2.37 0.48
N ASN A 113 5.48 2.65 1.65
CA ASN A 113 6.91 2.49 1.92
C ASN A 113 7.09 1.67 3.20
N ALA A 114 7.69 0.48 3.11
CA ALA A 114 7.82 -0.42 4.25
C ALA A 114 9.23 -0.95 4.43
N ALA A 115 9.72 -0.91 5.66
CA ALA A 115 10.97 -1.55 6.05
C ALA A 115 10.71 -2.50 7.22
N GLY A 116 11.12 -3.76 7.11
CA GLY A 116 10.89 -4.75 8.16
C GLY A 116 10.19 -6.00 7.67
N ALA A 117 9.43 -6.64 8.53
CA ALA A 117 8.80 -7.90 8.19
C ALA A 117 7.31 -7.92 8.53
N GLY A 118 6.50 -8.47 7.62
CA GLY A 118 5.06 -8.64 7.80
C GLY A 118 4.25 -7.36 7.81
N ASN A 119 4.78 -6.26 7.28
CA ASN A 119 4.03 -5.00 7.19
C ASN A 119 2.94 -5.12 6.13
N GLN A 120 1.76 -4.60 6.44
CA GLN A 120 0.61 -4.54 5.54
C GLN A 120 0.25 -3.08 5.28
N GLN A 121 0.28 -2.66 4.03
CA GLN A 121 -0.01 -1.29 3.64
C GLN A 121 -0.94 -1.25 2.44
N LYS A 122 -1.91 -0.34 2.49
CA LYS A 122 -2.96 -0.25 1.48
C LYS A 122 -3.39 1.19 1.24
N ASP A 123 -3.50 1.56 -0.03
CA ASP A 123 -4.16 2.78 -0.46
C ASP A 123 -5.29 2.41 -1.43
N ASP A 124 -6.52 2.77 -1.09
CA ASP A 124 -7.71 2.44 -1.87
C ASP A 124 -8.50 3.69 -2.24
N VAL A 125 -8.91 3.78 -3.48
CA VAL A 125 -9.75 4.88 -3.97
C VAL A 125 -10.94 4.32 -4.75
N ALA A 126 -12.15 4.66 -4.33
CA ALA A 126 -13.37 4.39 -5.06
C ALA A 126 -14.08 5.69 -5.42
N LEU A 127 -14.18 6.01 -6.69
CA LEU A 127 -14.84 7.21 -7.19
C LEU A 127 -16.02 6.86 -8.10
N SER A 128 -17.18 7.40 -7.81
CA SER A 128 -18.38 7.21 -8.60
C SER A 128 -19.02 8.55 -8.93
N SER A 129 -19.28 8.80 -10.20
CA SER A 129 -19.99 10.00 -10.66
C SER A 129 -21.20 9.62 -11.52
N ALA A 130 -22.31 10.27 -11.27
CA ALA A 130 -23.51 10.04 -12.04
C ALA A 130 -24.17 11.37 -12.46
N SER A 131 -24.26 11.64 -13.75
CA SER A 131 -24.89 12.83 -14.31
C SER A 131 -26.29 12.54 -14.78
N SER A 132 -27.27 13.32 -14.32
CA SER A 132 -28.71 13.10 -14.60
C SER A 132 -29.19 11.69 -14.27
N ALA A 133 -28.56 11.03 -13.31
CA ALA A 133 -28.74 9.62 -12.96
C ALA A 133 -29.42 9.45 -11.59
N VAL A 134 -29.91 8.24 -11.35
CA VAL A 134 -30.69 7.93 -10.15
C VAL A 134 -29.81 7.68 -8.92
N LEU A 135 -28.59 7.16 -9.12
CA LEU A 135 -27.74 6.72 -8.00
C LEU A 135 -26.25 6.72 -8.35
N ALA A 136 -25.44 7.25 -7.45
CA ALA A 136 -23.99 6.99 -7.41
C ALA A 136 -23.62 6.36 -6.07
N THR A 137 -22.80 5.32 -6.09
CA THR A 137 -22.30 4.68 -4.88
C THR A 137 -20.77 4.47 -4.98
N ALA A 138 -20.09 4.66 -3.88
CA ALA A 138 -18.67 4.36 -3.78
C ALA A 138 -18.37 3.68 -2.43
N SER A 139 -17.52 2.67 -2.46
CA SER A 139 -17.10 1.94 -1.26
C SER A 139 -15.63 1.54 -1.38
N ALA A 140 -14.84 1.80 -0.36
CA ALA A 140 -13.46 1.34 -0.27
C ALA A 140 -13.18 0.85 1.14
N GLY A 141 -12.59 -0.34 1.27
CA GLY A 141 -12.23 -0.91 2.56
C GLY A 141 -12.02 -2.42 2.52
N GLY A 142 -11.55 -2.96 3.63
CA GLY A 142 -11.29 -4.39 3.77
C GLY A 142 -10.63 -4.72 5.10
N THR A 143 -9.90 -5.82 5.15
CA THR A 143 -9.27 -6.33 6.36
C THR A 143 -7.77 -6.55 6.20
N GLN A 144 -7.02 -6.24 7.26
CA GLN A 144 -5.63 -6.60 7.43
C GLN A 144 -5.49 -7.43 8.70
N VAL A 145 -4.85 -8.59 8.60
CA VAL A 145 -4.66 -9.50 9.73
C VAL A 145 -3.19 -9.94 9.80
N ASN A 146 -2.57 -9.74 10.95
CA ASN A 146 -1.30 -10.35 11.33
C ASN A 146 -1.56 -11.29 12.51
N HIS A 147 -1.40 -12.59 12.29
CA HIS A 147 -1.65 -13.60 13.31
C HIS A 147 -0.52 -14.64 13.35
N GLY A 148 -0.17 -15.11 14.56
CA GLY A 148 0.77 -16.19 14.73
C GLY A 148 2.18 -15.93 14.16
N ILE A 149 2.61 -14.68 14.09
CA ILE A 149 3.93 -14.33 13.57
C ILE A 149 4.97 -14.54 14.66
N ALA A 150 5.95 -15.40 14.39
CA ALA A 150 7.07 -15.65 15.28
C ALA A 150 8.37 -15.03 14.73
N VAL A 151 9.06 -14.29 15.59
CA VAL A 151 10.36 -13.68 15.24
C VAL A 151 11.42 -14.13 16.23
N THR A 152 12.46 -14.76 15.73
CA THR A 152 13.62 -15.15 16.52
C THR A 152 14.83 -14.37 16.03
N THR A 153 15.47 -13.63 16.93
CA THR A 153 16.65 -12.84 16.58
C THR A 153 17.69 -12.87 17.71
N PHE A 154 18.96 -12.90 17.34
CA PHE A 154 20.08 -12.76 18.26
C PHE A 154 20.61 -11.33 18.32
N LEU A 155 20.27 -10.48 17.35
CA LEU A 155 20.69 -9.09 17.28
C LEU A 155 19.46 -8.20 17.09
N PRO A 156 19.54 -6.92 17.51
CA PRO A 156 18.46 -5.97 17.27
C PRO A 156 18.09 -5.90 15.78
N ILE A 157 16.79 -5.81 15.51
CA ILE A 157 16.25 -5.53 14.17
C ILE A 157 16.11 -4.01 14.05
N ASN A 158 16.85 -3.43 13.09
CA ASN A 158 16.75 -2.01 12.78
C ASN A 158 16.06 -1.83 11.43
N GLY A 159 14.82 -1.36 11.48
CA GLY A 159 14.06 -0.99 10.28
C GLY A 159 13.99 0.53 10.14
N THR A 160 14.30 1.04 8.96
CA THR A 160 14.13 2.46 8.64
C THR A 160 13.29 2.60 7.38
N ALA A 161 12.13 3.23 7.50
CA ALA A 161 11.33 3.64 6.37
C ALA A 161 11.37 5.17 6.25
N SER A 162 11.92 5.68 5.17
CA SER A 162 12.11 7.12 4.96
C SER A 162 11.51 7.58 3.63
N ILE A 163 10.79 8.70 3.68
CA ILE A 163 10.30 9.41 2.51
C ILE A 163 10.77 10.86 2.60
N THR A 164 11.66 11.26 1.70
CA THR A 164 12.29 12.58 1.72
C THR A 164 12.13 13.29 0.38
N GLY A 165 11.68 14.56 0.39
CA GLY A 165 11.50 15.36 -0.82
C GLY A 165 10.53 14.74 -1.85
N SER A 166 9.89 13.65 -1.49
CA SER A 166 8.88 12.97 -2.32
C SER A 166 7.49 13.58 -2.05
N VAL A 167 6.51 13.28 -2.90
CA VAL A 167 5.14 13.78 -2.77
C VAL A 167 5.05 15.32 -2.90
N ASN A 168 5.58 15.83 -3.98
CA ASN A 168 5.53 17.25 -4.31
C ASN A 168 4.62 17.53 -5.50
N ASN A 169 3.92 18.68 -5.50
CA ASN A 169 3.08 19.13 -6.61
C ASN A 169 2.05 18.08 -7.03
N VAL A 170 1.31 17.55 -6.07
CA VAL A 170 0.20 16.62 -6.33
C VAL A 170 -1.12 17.39 -6.29
N THR A 171 -1.86 17.33 -7.38
CA THR A 171 -3.22 17.85 -7.47
C THR A 171 -4.19 16.68 -7.52
N GLY A 172 -4.92 16.45 -6.41
CA GLY A 172 -5.82 15.31 -6.24
C GLY A 172 -5.66 14.65 -4.88
N ASN A 173 -5.96 13.36 -4.79
CA ASN A 173 -5.87 12.63 -3.54
C ASN A 173 -4.50 12.00 -3.35
N VAL A 174 -4.00 12.02 -2.12
CA VAL A 174 -2.77 11.33 -1.74
C VAL A 174 -3.06 10.39 -0.58
N GLY A 175 -2.79 9.10 -0.77
CA GLY A 175 -2.63 8.12 0.29
C GLY A 175 -1.14 7.88 0.53
N LEU A 176 -0.70 7.93 1.77
CA LEU A 176 0.69 7.74 2.13
C LEU A 176 0.80 6.86 3.37
N ASN A 177 1.43 5.71 3.20
CA ASN A 177 1.77 4.80 4.28
C ASN A 177 3.28 4.65 4.38
N ASN A 178 3.81 4.82 5.58
CA ASN A 178 5.25 4.68 5.84
C ASN A 178 5.46 3.89 7.13
N ALA A 179 6.02 2.69 7.03
CA ALA A 179 6.13 1.77 8.15
C ALA A 179 7.54 1.20 8.29
N ALA A 180 8.06 1.23 9.51
CA ALA A 180 9.29 0.54 9.88
C ALA A 180 9.03 -0.43 11.03
N GLY A 181 9.67 -1.61 11.00
CA GLY A 181 9.55 -2.62 12.04
C GLY A 181 8.77 -3.85 11.61
N LEU A 182 8.05 -4.45 12.55
CA LEU A 182 7.38 -5.73 12.36
C LEU A 182 5.87 -5.59 12.44
N SER A 183 5.16 -6.24 11.51
CA SER A 183 3.71 -6.44 11.55
C SER A 183 2.87 -5.16 11.64
N ASN A 184 3.35 -4.05 11.09
CA ASN A 184 2.57 -2.83 11.01
C ASN A 184 1.41 -2.99 10.03
N GLN A 185 0.28 -2.35 10.33
CA GLN A 185 -0.91 -2.32 9.48
C GLN A 185 -1.31 -0.88 9.22
N GLN A 186 -1.40 -0.49 7.96
CA GLN A 186 -1.76 0.86 7.55
C GLN A 186 -2.70 0.84 6.34
N VAL A 187 -3.80 1.56 6.44
CA VAL A 187 -4.79 1.68 5.36
C VAL A 187 -5.18 3.14 5.18
N ASN A 188 -5.12 3.61 3.96
CA ASN A 188 -5.79 4.84 3.52
C ASN A 188 -6.91 4.45 2.56
N SER A 189 -8.13 4.86 2.84
CA SER A 189 -9.29 4.57 1.99
C SER A 189 -10.09 5.83 1.71
N LEU A 190 -10.37 6.09 0.45
CA LEU A 190 -11.21 7.18 -0.01
C LEU A 190 -12.38 6.65 -0.83
N SER A 191 -13.58 7.06 -0.44
CA SER A 191 -14.79 6.76 -1.21
C SER A 191 -15.56 8.05 -1.50
N VAL A 192 -15.78 8.36 -2.76
CA VAL A 192 -16.54 9.55 -3.18
C VAL A 192 -17.61 9.16 -4.18
N ALA A 193 -18.85 9.50 -3.88
CA ALA A 193 -19.98 9.35 -4.77
C ALA A 193 -20.64 10.70 -5.02
N ALA A 194 -20.85 11.06 -6.26
CA ALA A 194 -21.47 12.33 -6.65
C ALA A 194 -22.57 12.11 -7.67
N THR A 195 -23.69 12.80 -7.46
CA THR A 195 -24.79 12.93 -8.44
C THR A 195 -25.04 14.38 -8.77
N HIS A 196 -25.30 14.70 -10.02
CA HIS A 196 -25.63 16.07 -10.47
C HIS A 196 -26.52 16.06 -11.73
#